data_e3d80cf5f09d3507b6a9e02031ea5888
#
_entry.id   e3d80cf5f09d3507b6a9e02031ea5888
#
_cell.length_a   1.000
_cell.length_b   1.000
_cell.length_c   1.000
_cell.angle_alpha   90.00
_cell.angle_beta   90.00
_cell.angle_gamma   90.00
#
_symmetry.space_group_name_H-M   'P 1'
#
loop_
_entity.id
_entity.type
_entity.pdbx_description
1 polymer ?
#
loop_
_entity_poly.entity_id
_entity_poly.type
_entity_poly.pdbx_seq_one_letter_code
_entity_poly.pdbx_strand_id
1 'polypeptide(L)'
;MQRKETLLLALIVVVLTAGYLWVTNRAVPSKEVTWEDVLAEAKKGNYQIITTEELWERHQKDRSSLFLVDTRQEWEYRTGHIKGALNFPIEPTWWSRWRKQGSLEAFLGLDKNRFIIFY
;
A
#
# COMPACT_ATOMS: atom_id res chain seq x y z
N MET A 1 -26.86 -12.99 43.85
CA MET A 1 -26.91 -11.87 42.88
C MET A 1 -25.63 -11.78 42.07
N GLN A 2 -24.48 -11.75 42.68
CA GLN A 2 -23.18 -11.62 41.97
C GLN A 2 -22.90 -12.71 40.89
N ARG A 3 -23.28 -13.96 41.10
CA ARG A 3 -23.04 -15.05 40.12
C ARG A 3 -23.81 -14.86 38.79
N LYS A 4 -25.02 -14.34 38.85
CA LYS A 4 -25.84 -14.11 37.64
C LYS A 4 -25.31 -12.92 36.81
N GLU A 5 -24.85 -11.90 37.50
CA GLU A 5 -24.25 -10.70 36.85
C GLU A 5 -22.92 -11.05 36.19
N THR A 6 -22.05 -11.84 36.85
CA THR A 6 -20.80 -12.31 36.26
C THR A 6 -21.02 -13.21 35.03
N LEU A 7 -22.02 -14.09 35.09
CA LEU A 7 -22.38 -14.92 33.94
C LEU A 7 -22.94 -14.10 32.78
N LEU A 8 -23.72 -13.06 33.06
CA LEU A 8 -24.26 -12.16 32.04
C LEU A 8 -23.14 -11.36 31.38
N LEU A 9 -22.21 -10.82 32.17
CA LEU A 9 -21.03 -10.10 31.66
C LEU A 9 -20.12 -10.99 30.79
N ALA A 10 -19.88 -12.24 31.26
CA ALA A 10 -19.11 -13.22 30.48
C ALA A 10 -19.77 -13.54 29.13
N LEU A 11 -21.10 -13.69 29.12
CA LEU A 11 -21.85 -13.93 27.90
C LEU A 11 -21.73 -12.75 26.92
N ILE A 12 -21.86 -11.52 27.42
CA ILE A 12 -21.72 -10.30 26.61
C ILE A 12 -20.33 -10.23 25.97
N VAL A 13 -19.27 -10.50 26.74
CA VAL A 13 -17.91 -10.49 26.22
C VAL A 13 -17.72 -11.55 25.12
N VAL A 14 -18.24 -12.75 25.32
CA VAL A 14 -18.17 -13.83 24.31
C VAL A 14 -18.92 -13.46 23.04
N VAL A 15 -20.12 -12.88 23.15
CA VAL A 15 -20.91 -12.44 21.98
C VAL A 15 -20.20 -11.31 21.24
N LEU A 16 -19.63 -10.33 21.95
CA LEU A 16 -18.91 -9.23 21.33
C LEU A 16 -17.61 -9.71 20.63
N THR A 17 -16.86 -10.62 21.26
CA THR A 17 -15.64 -11.18 20.65
C THR A 17 -15.97 -12.06 19.45
N ALA A 18 -17.00 -12.89 19.53
CA ALA A 18 -17.45 -13.71 18.42
C ALA A 18 -17.95 -12.83 17.25
N GLY A 19 -18.73 -11.78 17.55
CA GLY A 19 -19.19 -10.81 16.56
C GLY A 19 -18.03 -10.06 15.89
N TYR A 20 -17.05 -9.61 16.66
CA TYR A 20 -15.83 -8.96 16.15
C TYR A 20 -15.04 -9.90 15.23
N LEU A 21 -14.78 -11.13 15.68
CA LEU A 21 -14.07 -12.13 14.87
C LEU A 21 -14.84 -12.48 13.59
N TRP A 22 -16.17 -12.57 13.66
CA TRP A 22 -16.99 -12.85 12.48
C TRP A 22 -16.92 -11.72 11.44
N VAL A 23 -16.93 -10.46 11.89
CA VAL A 23 -16.81 -9.29 11.00
C VAL A 23 -15.41 -9.18 10.41
N THR A 24 -14.37 -9.40 11.23
CA THR A 24 -12.97 -9.29 10.78
C THR A 24 -12.51 -10.48 9.92
N ASN A 25 -13.09 -11.65 10.15
CA ASN A 25 -12.75 -12.87 9.41
C ASN A 25 -13.65 -13.13 8.19
N ARG A 26 -14.53 -12.19 7.85
CA ARG A 26 -15.21 -12.23 6.54
C ARG A 26 -14.14 -12.14 5.47
N ALA A 27 -13.89 -13.26 4.79
CA ALA A 27 -13.12 -13.28 3.58
C ALA A 27 -13.79 -12.28 2.60
N VAL A 28 -13.17 -11.12 2.43
CA VAL A 28 -13.55 -10.25 1.32
C VAL A 28 -13.26 -11.07 0.08
N PRO A 29 -14.28 -11.43 -0.73
CA PRO A 29 -14.02 -12.13 -1.97
C PRO A 29 -13.02 -11.26 -2.72
N SER A 30 -11.84 -11.79 -3.01
CA SER A 30 -10.84 -11.11 -3.80
C SER A 30 -11.45 -10.93 -5.19
N LYS A 31 -12.03 -9.75 -5.44
CA LYS A 31 -12.42 -9.38 -6.80
C LYS A 31 -11.13 -9.45 -7.63
N GLU A 32 -11.13 -10.27 -8.65
CA GLU A 32 -10.04 -10.26 -9.63
C GLU A 32 -9.92 -8.82 -10.17
N VAL A 33 -8.78 -8.19 -9.93
CA VAL A 33 -8.51 -6.84 -10.41
C VAL A 33 -8.31 -6.93 -11.93
N THR A 34 -9.18 -6.28 -12.67
CA THR A 34 -9.07 -6.21 -14.12
C THR A 34 -8.16 -5.05 -14.55
N TRP A 35 -7.68 -5.09 -15.80
CA TRP A 35 -6.88 -3.99 -16.34
C TRP A 35 -7.68 -2.67 -16.39
N GLU A 36 -8.97 -2.74 -16.62
CA GLU A 36 -9.90 -1.60 -16.58
C GLU A 36 -9.97 -0.97 -15.20
N ASP A 37 -9.97 -1.77 -14.12
CA ASP A 37 -9.95 -1.28 -12.75
C ASP A 37 -8.63 -0.50 -12.48
N VAL A 38 -7.51 -0.99 -12.97
CA VAL A 38 -6.19 -0.33 -12.85
C VAL A 38 -6.16 1.01 -13.57
N LEU A 39 -6.66 1.06 -14.80
CA LEU A 39 -6.75 2.30 -15.59
C LEU A 39 -7.70 3.32 -14.95
N ALA A 40 -8.83 2.87 -14.42
CA ALA A 40 -9.78 3.73 -13.73
C ALA A 40 -9.17 4.34 -12.46
N GLU A 41 -8.41 3.56 -11.71
CA GLU A 41 -7.70 4.05 -10.52
C GLU A 41 -6.60 5.04 -10.88
N ALA A 42 -5.82 4.77 -11.91
CA ALA A 42 -4.80 5.69 -12.40
C ALA A 42 -5.39 7.05 -12.81
N LYS A 43 -6.52 7.02 -13.53
CA LYS A 43 -7.25 8.24 -13.91
C LYS A 43 -7.77 9.00 -12.69
N LYS A 44 -8.32 8.30 -11.71
CA LYS A 44 -8.80 8.90 -10.45
C LYS A 44 -7.66 9.51 -9.64
N GLY A 45 -6.52 8.84 -9.60
CA GLY A 45 -5.32 9.27 -8.87
C GLY A 45 -4.47 10.29 -9.62
N ASN A 46 -4.82 10.61 -10.87
CA ASN A 46 -4.07 11.51 -11.76
C ASN A 46 -2.59 11.11 -11.91
N TYR A 47 -2.32 9.82 -12.07
CA TYR A 47 -1.00 9.30 -12.39
C TYR A 47 -1.02 8.47 -13.67
N GLN A 48 0.14 8.31 -14.29
CA GLN A 48 0.32 7.54 -15.51
C GLN A 48 0.87 6.15 -15.18
N ILE A 49 0.42 5.17 -15.95
CA ILE A 49 0.98 3.83 -15.93
C ILE A 49 1.97 3.74 -17.08
N ILE A 50 3.18 3.26 -16.79
CA ILE A 50 4.19 2.98 -17.81
C ILE A 50 4.47 1.49 -17.86
N THR A 51 4.88 1.00 -19.02
CA THR A 51 5.29 -0.39 -19.20
C THR A 51 6.72 -0.61 -18.71
N THR A 52 7.08 -1.86 -18.51
CA THR A 52 8.46 -2.26 -18.14
C THR A 52 9.45 -1.85 -19.24
N GLU A 53 9.04 -1.99 -20.50
CA GLU A 53 9.84 -1.60 -21.67
C GLU A 53 10.09 -0.09 -21.70
N GLU A 54 9.04 0.70 -21.47
CA GLU A 54 9.15 2.16 -21.41
C GLU A 54 10.04 2.62 -20.26
N LEU A 55 9.90 1.99 -19.09
CA LEU A 55 10.78 2.24 -17.95
C LEU A 55 12.24 1.92 -18.31
N TRP A 56 12.47 0.77 -18.95
CA TRP A 56 13.81 0.34 -19.37
C TRP A 56 14.45 1.35 -20.34
N GLU A 57 13.73 1.77 -21.37
CA GLU A 57 14.21 2.76 -22.33
C GLU A 57 14.59 4.08 -21.65
N ARG A 58 13.74 4.59 -20.77
CA ARG A 58 14.01 5.82 -20.00
C ARG A 58 15.23 5.66 -19.11
N HIS A 59 15.35 4.54 -18.43
CA HIS A 59 16.47 4.24 -17.53
C HIS A 59 17.81 4.11 -18.27
N GLN A 60 17.80 3.60 -19.50
CA GLN A 60 18.99 3.56 -20.35
C GLN A 60 19.36 4.93 -20.89
N LYS A 61 18.39 5.75 -21.25
CA LYS A 61 18.60 7.05 -21.86
C LYS A 61 19.10 8.11 -20.87
N ASP A 62 18.45 8.22 -19.73
CA ASP A 62 18.83 9.18 -18.69
C ASP A 62 18.38 8.69 -17.31
N ARG A 63 19.24 7.94 -16.66
CA ARG A 63 19.01 7.45 -15.29
C ARG A 63 18.90 8.56 -14.26
N SER A 64 19.59 9.68 -14.47
CA SER A 64 19.67 10.76 -13.50
C SER A 64 18.38 11.56 -13.39
N SER A 65 17.55 11.56 -14.44
CA SER A 65 16.24 12.22 -14.44
C SER A 65 15.13 11.41 -13.74
N LEU A 66 15.39 10.13 -13.44
CA LEU A 66 14.42 9.23 -12.84
C LEU A 66 14.59 9.16 -11.33
N PHE A 67 13.48 9.32 -10.62
CA PHE A 67 13.41 9.04 -9.19
C PHE A 67 12.58 7.76 -8.97
N LEU A 68 13.27 6.64 -8.80
CA LEU A 68 12.66 5.33 -8.66
C LEU A 68 12.39 5.03 -7.19
N VAL A 69 11.17 4.68 -6.87
CA VAL A 69 10.74 4.33 -5.51
C VAL A 69 10.18 2.91 -5.49
N ASP A 70 10.89 2.03 -4.80
CA ASP A 70 10.43 0.67 -4.53
C ASP A 70 9.52 0.68 -3.30
N THR A 71 8.25 0.35 -3.49
CA THR A 71 7.23 0.35 -2.42
C THR A 71 7.09 -0.97 -1.69
N ARG A 72 7.84 -1.98 -2.10
CA ARG A 72 7.84 -3.31 -1.49
C ARG A 72 8.46 -3.29 -0.10
N GLN A 73 8.28 -4.37 0.63
CA GLN A 73 8.87 -4.52 1.96
C GLN A 73 10.41 -4.50 1.89
N GLU A 74 11.06 -4.07 2.96
CA GLU A 74 12.52 -3.94 3.01
C GLU A 74 13.26 -5.23 2.66
N TRP A 75 12.75 -6.38 3.08
CA TRP A 75 13.36 -7.67 2.78
C TRP A 75 13.28 -8.02 1.28
N GLU A 76 12.19 -7.62 0.58
CA GLU A 76 12.05 -7.81 -0.86
C GLU A 76 13.02 -6.89 -1.63
N TYR A 77 13.13 -5.65 -1.19
CA TYR A 77 14.09 -4.70 -1.73
C TYR A 77 15.54 -5.22 -1.62
N ARG A 78 15.89 -5.81 -0.48
CA ARG A 78 17.23 -6.38 -0.26
C ARG A 78 17.53 -7.61 -1.12
N THR A 79 16.51 -8.39 -1.48
CA THR A 79 16.69 -9.56 -2.36
C THR A 79 16.96 -9.18 -3.81
N GLY A 80 16.55 -7.99 -4.23
CA GLY A 80 16.80 -7.45 -5.56
C GLY A 80 15.87 -6.28 -5.88
N HIS A 81 16.43 -5.22 -6.43
CA HIS A 81 15.72 -4.02 -6.83
C HIS A 81 16.33 -3.39 -8.07
N ILE A 82 15.61 -2.46 -8.71
CA ILE A 82 16.14 -1.72 -9.85
C ILE A 82 17.29 -0.83 -9.39
N LYS A 83 18.42 -0.90 -10.08
CA LYS A 83 19.61 -0.12 -9.73
C LYS A 83 19.30 1.38 -9.66
N GLY A 84 19.53 1.98 -8.49
CA GLY A 84 19.27 3.39 -8.21
C GLY A 84 17.91 3.68 -7.60
N ALA A 85 17.07 2.66 -7.42
CA ALA A 85 15.81 2.80 -6.69
C ALA A 85 16.04 2.97 -5.19
N LEU A 86 15.19 3.77 -4.55
CA LEU A 86 15.14 3.93 -3.10
C LEU A 86 13.94 3.18 -2.55
N ASN A 87 14.11 2.53 -1.41
CA ASN A 87 13.02 1.80 -0.78
C ASN A 87 12.18 2.72 0.12
N PHE A 88 10.88 2.71 -0.11
CA PHE A 88 9.89 3.34 0.76
C PHE A 88 8.72 2.38 0.94
N PRO A 89 8.79 1.45 1.90
CA PRO A 89 7.78 0.42 2.07
C PRO A 89 6.40 0.99 2.37
N ILE A 90 5.40 0.59 1.59
CA ILE A 90 4.00 0.98 1.80
C ILE A 90 3.16 -0.28 1.94
N GLU A 91 2.58 -0.48 3.11
CA GLU A 91 1.62 -1.56 3.29
C GLU A 91 0.28 -1.21 2.62
N PRO A 92 -0.43 -2.18 2.01
CA PRO A 92 -1.66 -1.94 1.27
C PRO A 92 -2.87 -1.67 2.18
N THR A 93 -2.65 -1.02 3.33
CA THR A 93 -3.70 -0.65 4.27
C THR A 93 -3.97 0.86 4.22
N TRP A 94 -5.24 1.27 4.38
CA TRP A 94 -5.59 2.69 4.44
C TRP A 94 -4.88 3.42 5.58
N TRP A 95 -4.67 2.73 6.70
CA TRP A 95 -4.00 3.24 7.89
C TRP A 95 -2.51 3.53 7.65
N SER A 96 -1.82 2.61 6.96
CA SER A 96 -0.42 2.81 6.57
C SER A 96 -0.28 3.98 5.60
N ARG A 97 -1.16 4.09 4.63
CA ARG A 97 -1.18 5.21 3.67
C ARG A 97 -1.35 6.55 4.38
N TRP A 98 -2.33 6.64 5.29
CA TRP A 98 -2.57 7.87 6.04
C TRP A 98 -1.39 8.28 6.92
N ARG A 99 -0.81 7.33 7.66
CA ARG A 99 0.34 7.58 8.55
C ARG A 99 1.62 7.97 7.80
N LYS A 100 1.82 7.43 6.60
CA LYS A 100 3.05 7.64 5.81
C LYS A 100 2.98 8.82 4.85
N GLN A 101 1.85 9.50 4.71
CA GLN A 101 1.68 10.60 3.77
C GLN A 101 2.72 11.71 3.99
N GLY A 102 2.85 12.24 5.21
CA GLY A 102 3.84 13.27 5.51
C GLY A 102 5.29 12.79 5.37
N SER A 103 5.56 11.54 5.71
CA SER A 103 6.89 10.93 5.53
C SER A 103 7.22 10.75 4.04
N LEU A 104 6.23 10.43 3.22
CA LEU A 104 6.40 10.31 1.76
C LEU A 104 6.70 11.65 1.14
N GLU A 105 6.00 12.71 1.51
CA GLU A 105 6.27 14.06 1.04
C GLU A 105 7.70 14.50 1.38
N ALA A 106 8.15 14.26 2.60
CA ALA A 106 9.53 14.55 3.02
C ALA A 106 10.56 13.71 2.25
N PHE A 107 10.27 12.44 1.99
CA PHE A 107 11.11 11.52 1.23
C PHE A 107 11.24 11.94 -0.24
N LEU A 108 10.16 12.37 -0.87
CA LEU A 108 10.14 12.82 -2.25
C LEU A 108 10.84 14.18 -2.45
N GLY A 109 10.89 15.00 -1.40
CA GLY A 109 11.50 16.32 -1.45
C GLY A 109 10.60 17.38 -2.10
N LEU A 110 11.15 18.59 -2.26
CA LEU A 110 10.41 19.77 -2.71
C LEU A 110 10.36 19.93 -4.23
N ASP A 111 11.20 19.19 -4.97
CA ASP A 111 11.24 19.29 -6.43
C ASP A 111 10.07 18.54 -7.07
N LYS A 112 9.05 19.28 -7.46
CA LYS A 112 7.83 18.74 -8.10
C LYS A 112 8.00 18.47 -9.62
N ASN A 113 9.12 18.82 -10.19
CA ASN A 113 9.39 18.62 -11.63
C ASN A 113 10.11 17.30 -11.92
N ARG A 114 10.44 16.53 -10.89
CA ARG A 114 11.09 15.22 -11.05
C ARG A 114 10.10 14.18 -11.55
N PHE A 115 10.60 13.33 -12.44
CA PHE A 115 9.83 12.17 -12.89
C PHE A 115 9.94 11.04 -11.86
N ILE A 116 8.87 10.84 -11.08
CA ILE A 116 8.84 9.86 -9.99
C ILE A 116 8.10 8.62 -10.47
N ILE A 117 8.72 7.47 -10.30
CA ILE A 117 8.15 6.16 -10.65
C ILE A 117 8.10 5.30 -9.40
N PHE A 118 6.92 4.83 -9.04
CA PHE A 118 6.68 3.84 -8.00
C PHE A 118 6.50 2.45 -8.62
N TYR A 119 7.06 1.43 -7.97
CA TYR A 119 6.88 0.04 -8.37
C TYR A 119 6.88 -0.91 -7.16
#